data_f4f3a34946f31f59db26d4755fc8042c
#
_entry.id   f4f3a34946f31f59db26d4755fc8042c
#
_cell.length_a   1.000
_cell.length_b   1.000
_cell.length_c   1.000
_cell.angle_alpha   90.00
_cell.angle_beta   90.00
_cell.angle_gamma   90.00
#
_symmetry.space_group_name_H-M   'P 1'
#
loop_
_entity.id
_entity.type
_entity.pdbx_description
1 polymer ?
#
loop_
_entity_poly.entity_id
_entity_poly.type
_entity_poly.pdbx_seq_one_letter_code
_entity_poly.pdbx_strand_id
1 'polypeptide(L)'
;MATKILFVCVGNTCRSQMAEGFAKHYGKGKIEVRSAGTSASGSVNRSTIEAMKEVGIDISGQTSDQLTCDMLQWADVVVTMGCCPADQLCPVDFKGRKYDWKIEDPLGRPWAVMQRVRDDIERRVKELIIAEGAAGQDPRS
;
A
#
# COMPACT_ATOMS: atom_id res chain seq x y z
N MET A 1 -11.36 -14.15 -9.49
CA MET A 1 -10.74 -14.12 -8.18
C MET A 1 -10.03 -12.79 -7.98
N ALA A 2 -10.07 -12.27 -6.76
CA ALA A 2 -9.47 -10.97 -6.49
C ALA A 2 -7.94 -11.06 -6.44
N THR A 3 -7.27 -10.09 -7.04
CA THR A 3 -5.82 -9.95 -6.95
C THR A 3 -5.46 -9.48 -5.53
N LYS A 4 -4.48 -10.10 -4.92
CA LYS A 4 -4.06 -9.80 -3.55
C LYS A 4 -2.81 -8.93 -3.55
N ILE A 5 -2.95 -7.71 -3.05
CA ILE A 5 -1.87 -6.72 -3.04
C ILE A 5 -1.41 -6.43 -1.61
N LEU A 6 -0.11 -6.50 -1.41
CA LEU A 6 0.52 -6.20 -0.13
C LEU A 6 1.42 -4.97 -0.28
N PHE A 7 1.12 -3.91 0.46
CA PHE A 7 1.95 -2.72 0.51
C PHE A 7 2.88 -2.78 1.73
N VAL A 8 4.16 -2.52 1.52
CA VAL A 8 5.18 -2.62 2.58
C VAL A 8 5.96 -1.32 2.70
N CYS A 9 6.07 -0.82 3.92
CA CYS A 9 7.00 0.26 4.25
C CYS A 9 7.71 -0.11 5.56
N VAL A 10 8.42 0.82 6.20
CA VAL A 10 9.14 0.50 7.42
C VAL A 10 8.18 0.35 8.60
N GLY A 11 7.52 1.45 8.97
CA GLY A 11 6.70 1.50 10.18
C GLY A 11 5.27 1.05 10.02
N ASN A 12 4.79 0.89 8.79
CA ASN A 12 3.38 0.63 8.51
C ASN A 12 2.47 1.62 9.24
N THR A 13 2.86 2.88 9.21
CA THR A 13 2.19 3.94 9.96
C THR A 13 1.73 5.10 9.06
N CYS A 14 2.29 5.23 7.86
CA CYS A 14 1.97 6.34 6.97
C CYS A 14 1.82 5.90 5.51
N ARG A 15 2.93 5.75 4.77
CA ARG A 15 2.87 5.51 3.31
C ARG A 15 2.06 4.29 2.93
N SER A 16 2.33 3.15 3.53
CA SER A 16 1.60 1.92 3.22
C SER A 16 0.16 1.98 3.71
N GLN A 17 -0.12 2.74 4.77
CA GLN A 17 -1.49 2.93 5.25
C GLN A 17 -2.32 3.73 4.26
N MET A 18 -1.74 4.78 3.67
CA MET A 18 -2.42 5.57 2.65
C MET A 18 -2.69 4.71 1.42
N ALA A 19 -1.70 3.93 0.99
CA ALA A 19 -1.86 3.04 -0.16
C ALA A 19 -2.96 2.02 0.08
N GLU A 20 -3.02 1.43 1.26
CA GLU A 20 -4.07 0.48 1.62
C GLU A 20 -5.44 1.17 1.57
N GLY A 21 -5.55 2.38 2.10
CA GLY A 21 -6.80 3.13 2.09
C GLY A 21 -7.29 3.43 0.68
N PHE A 22 -6.40 3.92 -0.18
CA PHE A 22 -6.76 4.21 -1.58
C PHE A 22 -7.11 2.93 -2.34
N ALA A 23 -6.35 1.86 -2.13
CA ALA A 23 -6.58 0.61 -2.85
C ALA A 23 -7.92 -0.01 -2.46
N LYS A 24 -8.29 0.04 -1.20
CA LYS A 24 -9.60 -0.44 -0.74
C LYS A 24 -10.73 0.41 -1.33
N HIS A 25 -10.50 1.72 -1.41
CA HIS A 25 -11.51 2.64 -1.93
C HIS A 25 -11.73 2.46 -3.43
N TYR A 26 -10.65 2.44 -4.22
CA TYR A 26 -10.75 2.39 -5.67
C TYR A 26 -10.86 0.97 -6.22
N GLY A 27 -10.39 -0.02 -5.49
CA GLY A 27 -10.39 -1.42 -5.95
C GLY A 27 -11.46 -2.29 -5.32
N LYS A 28 -12.46 -1.68 -4.70
CA LYS A 28 -13.51 -2.41 -3.99
C LYS A 28 -14.16 -3.46 -4.87
N GLY A 29 -14.17 -4.70 -4.37
CA GLY A 29 -14.76 -5.82 -5.08
C GLY A 29 -13.86 -6.47 -6.13
N LYS A 30 -12.70 -5.87 -6.42
CA LYS A 30 -11.79 -6.35 -7.47
C LYS A 30 -10.44 -6.83 -6.93
N ILE A 31 -10.03 -6.31 -5.79
CA ILE A 31 -8.74 -6.64 -5.17
C ILE A 31 -8.91 -6.84 -3.68
N GLU A 32 -7.98 -7.59 -3.10
CA GLU A 32 -7.83 -7.71 -1.66
C GLU A 32 -6.52 -7.01 -1.30
N VAL A 33 -6.51 -6.26 -0.22
CA VAL A 33 -5.38 -5.40 0.15
C VAL A 33 -4.97 -5.62 1.59
N ARG A 34 -3.67 -5.69 1.81
CA ARG A 34 -3.06 -5.64 3.14
C ARG A 34 -1.87 -4.70 3.10
N SER A 35 -1.47 -4.22 4.26
CA SER A 35 -0.22 -3.48 4.40
C SER A 35 0.53 -3.98 5.62
N ALA A 36 1.85 -3.79 5.60
CA ALA A 36 2.71 -4.25 6.69
C ALA A 36 3.98 -3.42 6.74
N GLY A 37 4.69 -3.52 7.85
CA GLY A 37 5.97 -2.84 8.04
C GLY A 37 7.08 -3.82 8.37
N THR A 38 8.28 -3.53 7.89
CA THR A 38 9.46 -4.32 8.25
C THR A 38 9.82 -4.12 9.71
N SER A 39 9.40 -2.99 10.29
CA SER A 39 9.53 -2.69 11.73
C SER A 39 8.28 -1.91 12.14
N ALA A 40 7.15 -2.59 12.19
CA ALA A 40 5.85 -1.95 12.42
C ALA A 40 5.81 -1.25 13.78
N SER A 41 5.27 -0.02 13.79
CA SER A 41 5.17 0.79 15.01
C SER A 41 4.01 0.35 15.92
N GLY A 42 3.03 -0.35 15.36
CA GLY A 42 1.87 -0.82 16.11
C GLY A 42 0.67 0.11 16.04
N SER A 43 0.82 1.30 15.47
CA SER A 43 -0.32 2.23 15.33
C SER A 43 -0.18 3.07 14.07
N VAL A 44 -1.32 3.47 13.52
CA VAL A 44 -1.37 4.37 12.36
C VAL A 44 -1.16 5.79 12.84
N ASN A 45 -0.31 6.55 12.15
CA ASN A 45 0.00 7.91 12.54
C ASN A 45 -1.25 8.81 12.38
N ARG A 46 -1.47 9.68 13.36
CA ARG A 46 -2.65 10.54 13.38
C ARG A 46 -2.70 11.49 12.17
N SER A 47 -1.56 12.07 11.81
CA SER A 47 -1.52 12.99 10.67
C SER A 47 -1.82 12.27 9.37
N THR A 48 -1.49 10.97 9.28
CA THR A 48 -1.84 10.16 8.13
C THR A 48 -3.36 9.99 8.03
N ILE A 49 -4.01 9.72 9.16
CA ILE A 49 -5.48 9.61 9.20
C ILE A 49 -6.11 10.93 8.75
N GLU A 50 -5.59 12.04 9.24
CA GLU A 50 -6.09 13.37 8.87
C GLU A 50 -5.91 13.68 7.40
N ALA A 51 -4.75 13.31 6.84
CA ALA A 51 -4.47 13.53 5.42
C ALA A 51 -5.46 12.75 4.54
N MET A 52 -5.77 11.53 4.91
CA MET A 52 -6.72 10.72 4.16
C MET A 52 -8.14 11.24 4.30
N LYS A 53 -8.47 11.76 5.47
CA LYS A 53 -9.78 12.34 5.72
C LYS A 53 -10.05 13.55 4.83
N GLU A 54 -9.00 14.32 4.53
CA GLU A 54 -9.13 15.48 3.62
C GLU A 54 -9.66 15.08 2.24
N VAL A 55 -9.40 13.86 1.81
CA VAL A 55 -9.86 13.37 0.51
C VAL A 55 -11.03 12.40 0.65
N GLY A 56 -11.67 12.38 1.82
CA GLY A 56 -12.89 11.63 2.03
C GLY A 56 -12.71 10.16 2.34
N ILE A 57 -11.50 9.75 2.73
CA ILE A 57 -11.22 8.34 3.04
C ILE A 57 -10.85 8.22 4.52
N ASP A 58 -11.62 7.42 5.25
CA ASP A 58 -11.40 7.18 6.67
C ASP A 58 -10.58 5.90 6.85
N ILE A 59 -9.35 6.05 7.33
CA ILE A 59 -8.47 4.90 7.63
C ILE A 59 -8.28 4.70 9.13
N SER A 60 -9.10 5.31 9.96
CA SER A 60 -8.96 5.22 11.42
C SER A 60 -9.12 3.80 11.95
N GLY A 61 -9.79 2.93 11.20
CA GLY A 61 -9.95 1.51 11.57
C GLY A 61 -8.83 0.60 11.11
N GLN A 62 -7.85 1.10 10.36
CA GLN A 62 -6.74 0.30 9.90
C GLN A 62 -5.73 0.09 11.02
N THR A 63 -4.95 -0.99 10.92
CA THR A 63 -3.98 -1.36 11.95
C THR A 63 -2.56 -1.35 11.36
N SER A 64 -1.57 -1.15 12.23
CA SER A 64 -0.16 -1.25 11.85
C SER A 64 0.30 -2.65 12.20
N ASP A 65 0.75 -3.40 11.19
CA ASP A 65 1.05 -4.82 11.32
C ASP A 65 2.48 -5.13 10.88
N GLN A 66 3.12 -6.02 11.62
CA GLN A 66 4.46 -6.48 11.29
C GLN A 66 4.40 -7.40 10.07
N LEU A 67 5.32 -7.20 9.14
CA LEU A 67 5.45 -8.06 7.95
C LEU A 67 5.80 -9.49 8.38
N THR A 68 5.09 -10.45 7.82
CA THR A 68 5.32 -11.88 8.07
C THR A 68 5.51 -12.63 6.75
N CYS A 69 6.11 -13.81 6.85
CA CYS A 69 6.26 -14.69 5.69
C CYS A 69 4.90 -15.09 5.10
N ASP A 70 3.92 -15.29 5.98
CA ASP A 70 2.57 -15.66 5.54
C ASP A 70 1.95 -14.58 4.66
N MET A 71 2.18 -13.31 4.99
CA MET A 71 1.69 -12.20 4.18
C MET A 71 2.33 -12.20 2.79
N LEU A 72 3.62 -12.48 2.72
CA LEU A 72 4.33 -12.56 1.45
C LEU A 72 3.82 -13.73 0.60
N GLN A 73 3.52 -14.86 1.23
CA GLN A 73 2.96 -16.01 0.53
C GLN A 73 1.52 -15.75 0.08
N TRP A 74 0.77 -14.99 0.85
CA TRP A 74 -0.60 -14.61 0.52
C TRP A 74 -0.67 -13.71 -0.72
N ALA A 75 0.32 -12.83 -0.90
CA ALA A 75 0.26 -11.76 -1.89
C ALA A 75 0.49 -12.26 -3.32
N ASP A 76 -0.29 -11.73 -4.25
CA ASP A 76 -0.03 -11.87 -5.69
C ASP A 76 0.88 -10.74 -6.16
N VAL A 77 0.84 -9.59 -5.48
CA VAL A 77 1.61 -8.40 -5.80
C VAL A 77 2.19 -7.82 -4.51
N VAL A 78 3.49 -7.54 -4.50
CA VAL A 78 4.15 -6.86 -3.38
C VAL A 78 4.64 -5.51 -3.86
N VAL A 79 4.26 -4.45 -3.15
CA VAL A 79 4.67 -3.07 -3.46
C VAL A 79 5.44 -2.53 -2.27
N THR A 80 6.72 -2.23 -2.47
CA THR A 80 7.52 -1.56 -1.44
C THR A 80 7.48 -0.06 -1.67
N MET A 81 7.56 0.71 -0.59
CA MET A 81 7.31 2.14 -0.65
C MET A 81 8.50 2.93 -0.10
N GLY A 82 9.69 2.61 -0.59
CA GLY A 82 10.90 3.34 -0.24
C GLY A 82 11.67 2.77 0.94
N CYS A 83 11.24 1.63 1.48
CA CYS A 83 11.95 1.02 2.61
C CYS A 83 13.08 0.10 2.17
N CYS A 84 12.84 -0.71 1.14
CA CYS A 84 13.72 -1.81 0.79
C CYS A 84 13.29 -2.38 -0.56
N PRO A 85 14.22 -3.01 -1.30
CA PRO A 85 13.84 -3.65 -2.57
C PRO A 85 12.94 -4.86 -2.32
N ALA A 86 11.92 -5.01 -3.15
CA ALA A 86 11.00 -6.14 -3.05
C ALA A 86 11.73 -7.48 -3.22
N ASP A 87 12.79 -7.51 -4.03
CA ASP A 87 13.59 -8.72 -4.23
C ASP A 87 14.25 -9.23 -2.96
N GLN A 88 14.54 -8.34 -2.01
CA GLN A 88 15.13 -8.73 -0.73
C GLN A 88 14.08 -9.24 0.27
N LEU A 89 12.84 -8.82 0.10
CA LEU A 89 11.75 -9.23 0.99
C LEU A 89 11.11 -10.52 0.55
N CYS A 90 10.93 -10.69 -0.76
CA CYS A 90 10.17 -11.81 -1.29
C CYS A 90 11.00 -13.09 -1.29
N PRO A 91 10.37 -14.24 -1.03
CA PRO A 91 11.06 -15.53 -1.16
C PRO A 91 11.58 -15.73 -2.59
N VAL A 92 12.63 -16.52 -2.72
CA VAL A 92 13.25 -16.81 -4.01
C VAL A 92 12.23 -17.38 -5.01
N ASP A 93 11.27 -18.13 -4.50
CA ASP A 93 10.23 -18.78 -5.30
C ASP A 93 8.95 -17.96 -5.43
N PHE A 94 8.98 -16.70 -5.00
CA PHE A 94 7.82 -15.82 -5.14
C PHE A 94 7.50 -15.62 -6.62
N LYS A 95 6.30 -15.99 -7.03
CA LYS A 95 5.89 -15.95 -8.43
C LYS A 95 5.01 -14.77 -8.79
N GLY A 96 4.72 -13.91 -7.84
CA GLY A 96 3.91 -12.74 -8.06
C GLY A 96 4.68 -11.59 -8.69
N ARG A 97 4.05 -10.44 -8.78
CA ARG A 97 4.64 -9.22 -9.32
C ARG A 97 5.19 -8.37 -8.19
N LYS A 98 6.28 -7.69 -8.45
CA LYS A 98 6.99 -6.84 -7.48
C LYS A 98 7.12 -5.43 -8.03
N TYR A 99 6.80 -4.45 -7.18
CA TYR A 99 6.92 -3.03 -7.51
C TYR A 99 7.73 -2.35 -6.41
N ASP A 100 8.65 -1.49 -6.79
CA ASP A 100 9.40 -0.67 -5.86
C ASP A 100 9.10 0.79 -6.15
N TRP A 101 8.27 1.39 -5.32
CA TRP A 101 7.90 2.79 -5.44
C TRP A 101 8.84 3.64 -4.60
N LYS A 102 9.49 4.62 -5.23
CA LYS A 102 10.33 5.56 -4.49
C LYS A 102 9.44 6.68 -4.00
N ILE A 103 9.04 6.59 -2.74
CA ILE A 103 8.14 7.56 -2.12
C ILE A 103 8.81 8.10 -0.87
N GLU A 104 8.92 9.42 -0.82
CA GLU A 104 9.49 10.13 0.32
C GLU A 104 8.64 9.90 1.57
N ASP A 105 9.30 9.76 2.74
CA ASP A 105 8.60 9.64 4.01
C ASP A 105 8.15 11.04 4.46
N PRO A 106 6.83 11.28 4.56
CA PRO A 106 6.34 12.62 4.90
C PRO A 106 6.29 12.90 6.40
N LEU A 107 6.55 11.92 7.25
CA LEU A 107 6.48 12.12 8.70
C LEU A 107 7.57 13.09 9.15
N GLY A 108 7.19 14.05 9.99
CA GLY A 108 8.13 15.07 10.46
C GLY A 108 8.41 16.17 9.45
N ARG A 109 7.73 16.15 8.31
CA ARG A 109 7.87 17.16 7.25
C ARG A 109 6.66 18.11 7.29
N PRO A 110 6.74 19.27 6.61
CA PRO A 110 5.60 20.18 6.54
C PRO A 110 4.34 19.51 5.98
N TRP A 111 3.18 20.01 6.37
CA TRP A 111 1.90 19.43 5.95
C TRP A 111 1.76 19.32 4.43
N ALA A 112 2.28 20.32 3.70
CA ALA A 112 2.25 20.28 2.24
C ALA A 112 2.97 19.07 1.65
N VAL A 113 4.01 18.58 2.33
CA VAL A 113 4.73 17.36 1.91
C VAL A 113 3.84 16.15 2.09
N MET A 114 3.13 16.08 3.23
CA MET A 114 2.17 15.00 3.48
C MET A 114 1.11 14.94 2.38
N GLN A 115 0.58 16.10 2.02
CA GLN A 115 -0.46 16.19 0.98
C GLN A 115 0.08 15.78 -0.38
N ARG A 116 1.29 16.21 -0.74
CA ARG A 116 1.91 15.86 -2.01
C ARG A 116 2.20 14.36 -2.09
N VAL A 117 2.71 13.78 -1.01
CA VAL A 117 3.00 12.35 -0.95
C VAL A 117 1.69 11.56 -1.05
N ARG A 118 0.65 11.98 -0.33
CA ARG A 118 -0.66 11.36 -0.41
C ARG A 118 -1.19 11.35 -1.85
N ASP A 119 -1.10 12.49 -2.53
CA ASP A 119 -1.63 12.61 -3.88
C ASP A 119 -0.83 11.75 -4.87
N ASP A 120 0.49 11.65 -4.67
CA ASP A 120 1.33 10.78 -5.49
C ASP A 120 0.98 9.31 -5.28
N ILE A 121 0.76 8.91 -4.03
CA ILE A 121 0.35 7.53 -3.72
C ILE A 121 -1.01 7.23 -4.35
N GLU A 122 -1.95 8.16 -4.27
CA GLU A 122 -3.26 7.98 -4.89
C GLU A 122 -3.13 7.70 -6.38
N ARG A 123 -2.34 8.50 -7.08
CA ARG A 123 -2.11 8.33 -8.52
C ARG A 123 -1.52 6.95 -8.83
N ARG A 124 -0.49 6.55 -8.07
CA ARG A 124 0.18 5.28 -8.28
C ARG A 124 -0.75 4.10 -7.99
N VAL A 125 -1.57 4.21 -6.95
CA VAL A 125 -2.52 3.15 -6.61
C VAL A 125 -3.58 2.99 -7.70
N LYS A 126 -4.09 4.09 -8.23
CA LYS A 126 -5.06 4.02 -9.32
C LYS A 126 -4.47 3.32 -10.54
N GLU A 127 -3.23 3.65 -10.90
CA GLU A 127 -2.53 3.02 -12.02
C GLU A 127 -2.30 1.53 -11.76
N LEU A 128 -1.93 1.20 -10.52
CA LEU A 128 -1.70 -0.19 -10.12
C LEU A 128 -2.98 -1.02 -10.23
N ILE A 129 -4.10 -0.47 -9.78
CA ILE A 129 -5.38 -1.16 -9.84
C ILE A 129 -5.78 -1.43 -11.30
N ILE A 130 -5.56 -0.47 -12.18
CA ILE A 130 -5.84 -0.65 -13.61
C ILE A 130 -4.97 -1.79 -14.15
N ALA A 131 -3.67 -1.79 -13.83
CA ALA A 131 -2.74 -2.79 -14.34
C ALA A 131 -3.02 -4.18 -13.78
N GLU A 132 -3.29 -4.28 -12.47
CA GLU A 132 -3.43 -5.58 -11.78
C GLU A 132 -4.88 -6.03 -11.69
N GLY A 133 -5.77 -5.12 -11.40
CA GLY A 133 -7.20 -5.44 -11.31
C GLY A 133 -7.80 -5.75 -12.66
N ALA A 134 -7.44 -5.00 -13.67
CA ALA A 134 -7.92 -5.23 -15.03
C ALA A 134 -7.29 -6.48 -15.65
N ALA A 135 -6.05 -6.83 -15.24
CA ALA A 135 -5.40 -8.05 -15.72
C ALA A 135 -6.10 -9.31 -15.20
N GLY A 136 -6.71 -9.24 -14.01
CA GLY A 136 -7.46 -10.35 -13.44
C GLY A 136 -8.88 -10.48 -13.98
N GLN A 137 -9.31 -9.54 -14.81
CA GLN A 137 -10.62 -9.50 -15.42
C GLN A 137 -10.45 -9.14 -16.88
N ASP A 138 -11.22 -9.74 -17.76
CA ASP A 138 -11.19 -9.30 -19.14
C ASP A 138 -11.78 -7.89 -19.20
N PRO A 139 -10.99 -6.87 -19.53
CA PRO A 139 -11.48 -5.49 -19.54
C PRO A 139 -12.54 -5.25 -20.60
N ARG A 140 -12.68 -6.15 -21.51
CA ARG A 140 -13.69 -6.03 -22.57
C ARG A 140 -14.95 -6.79 -22.25
N SER A 141 -14.94 -7.52 -21.18
CA SER A 141 -16.10 -8.27 -20.76
C SER A 141 -16.99 -7.43 -19.88
#